data_64189b0e1b3296ffcdc45e05f909d274
#
_entry.id   64189b0e1b3296ffcdc45e05f909d274
#
_cell.length_a   1.000
_cell.length_b   1.000
_cell.length_c   1.000
_cell.angle_alpha   90.00
_cell.angle_beta   90.00
_cell.angle_gamma   90.00
#
_symmetry.space_group_name_H-M   'P 1'
#
loop_
_entity.id
_entity.type
_entity.pdbx_description
1 polymer ?
#
loop_
_entity_poly.entity_id
_entity_poly.type
_entity_poly.pdbx_seq_one_letter_code
_entity_poly.pdbx_strand_id
1 'polypeptide(L)'
;MALLSSAVAIDAWRRIASVGVGVEVVAIDCYLAVLTPKALRGRAFAVSAAIQFLSVPLLSVLAWRLIPGRHFGIDGWRWLALLPGIAAAGAWSIRRNLPESPRWLAEHGSASEADRVTAAIEARVAAETGRPLPLPQREPPSPRLGTAPSLFARSWRRRTLTLMVFHLLQTLGYYGFANWLPTLLVAQGIGLSRSLGYGVALALVPPVAPLVFLLVADRVERKWLIVSGALTAAVFGLGMTQMTGTSSLVLFTAVGMAVAGGNSLMSLAYHAYQSELFPTVIRARAVGFVYSFSRLSAALSSYLIAWTLAGFGAAGVFILIAGALACTAAVIALFGPRTRGLALDTI
;
A
#
# COMPACT_ATOMS: atom_id res chain seq x y z
N MET A 1 -20.46 9.57 -8.09
CA MET A 1 -19.36 10.33 -8.72
C MET A 1 -19.52 10.43 -10.25
N ALA A 2 -19.65 9.32 -10.95
CA ALA A 2 -19.72 9.32 -12.42
C ALA A 2 -20.85 10.17 -13.04
N LEU A 3 -21.95 10.34 -12.32
CA LEU A 3 -23.14 11.09 -12.76
C LEU A 3 -23.16 12.57 -12.33
N LEU A 4 -22.14 13.00 -11.58
CA LEU A 4 -22.06 14.35 -11.02
C LEU A 4 -21.18 15.26 -11.86
N SER A 5 -21.58 16.54 -11.94
CA SER A 5 -20.82 17.59 -12.63
C SER A 5 -20.22 18.63 -11.66
N SER A 6 -20.71 18.67 -10.41
CA SER A 6 -20.18 19.57 -9.38
C SER A 6 -18.94 18.98 -8.70
N ALA A 7 -17.83 19.73 -8.68
CA ALA A 7 -16.60 19.34 -8.03
C ALA A 7 -16.81 19.05 -6.54
N VAL A 8 -17.61 19.85 -5.84
CA VAL A 8 -17.92 19.69 -4.41
C VAL A 8 -18.67 18.38 -4.17
N ALA A 9 -19.66 18.06 -5.02
CA ALA A 9 -20.40 16.81 -4.90
C ALA A 9 -19.51 15.59 -5.19
N ILE A 10 -18.62 15.67 -6.18
CA ILE A 10 -17.65 14.61 -6.49
C ILE A 10 -16.74 14.37 -5.29
N ASP A 11 -16.21 15.44 -4.66
CA ASP A 11 -15.33 15.33 -3.51
C ASP A 11 -16.05 14.73 -2.29
N ALA A 12 -17.27 15.16 -2.00
CA ALA A 12 -18.09 14.59 -0.91
C ALA A 12 -18.30 13.07 -1.07
N TRP A 13 -18.70 12.64 -2.26
CA TRP A 13 -18.89 11.21 -2.54
C TRP A 13 -17.57 10.43 -2.53
N ARG A 14 -16.47 11.07 -2.93
CA ARG A 14 -15.12 10.47 -2.84
C ARG A 14 -14.71 10.21 -1.40
N ARG A 15 -15.03 11.11 -0.47
CA ARG A 15 -14.78 10.91 0.98
C ARG A 15 -15.57 9.72 1.52
N ILE A 16 -16.86 9.62 1.19
CA ILE A 16 -17.70 8.47 1.60
C ILE A 16 -17.14 7.16 1.05
N ALA A 17 -16.79 7.12 -0.24
CA ALA A 17 -16.19 5.93 -0.86
C ALA A 17 -14.84 5.54 -0.20
N SER A 18 -14.03 6.52 0.21
CA SER A 18 -12.73 6.27 0.86
C SER A 18 -12.89 5.60 2.24
N VAL A 19 -13.96 5.93 2.98
CA VAL A 19 -14.28 5.21 4.24
C VAL A 19 -14.59 3.74 3.95
N GLY A 20 -15.41 3.46 2.94
CA GLY A 20 -15.72 2.09 2.53
C GLY A 20 -14.47 1.28 2.14
N VAL A 21 -13.58 1.88 1.32
CA VAL A 21 -12.32 1.24 0.93
C VAL A 21 -11.42 0.96 2.14
N GLY A 22 -11.36 1.89 3.12
CA GLY A 22 -10.58 1.69 4.34
C GLY A 22 -11.06 0.50 5.17
N VAL A 23 -12.37 0.36 5.34
CA VAL A 23 -12.99 -0.78 6.03
C VAL A 23 -12.73 -2.09 5.29
N GLU A 24 -12.82 -2.06 3.95
CA GLU A 24 -12.61 -3.22 3.09
C GLU A 24 -11.22 -3.83 3.24
N VAL A 25 -10.17 -3.01 3.18
CA VAL A 25 -8.78 -3.47 3.31
C VAL A 25 -8.56 -4.16 4.65
N VAL A 26 -9.02 -3.54 5.74
CA VAL A 26 -8.90 -4.13 7.09
C VAL A 26 -9.68 -5.45 7.21
N ALA A 27 -10.89 -5.50 6.65
CA ALA A 27 -11.72 -6.69 6.69
C ALA A 27 -11.09 -7.87 5.94
N ILE A 28 -10.49 -7.63 4.76
CA ILE A 28 -9.78 -8.67 3.99
C ILE A 28 -8.59 -9.20 4.78
N ASP A 29 -7.77 -8.33 5.35
CA ASP A 29 -6.59 -8.73 6.11
C ASP A 29 -6.96 -9.54 7.35
N CYS A 30 -7.98 -9.12 8.09
CA CYS A 30 -8.49 -9.84 9.24
C CYS A 30 -9.03 -11.22 8.85
N TYR A 31 -9.82 -11.30 7.78
CA TYR A 31 -10.43 -12.53 7.30
C TYR A 31 -9.36 -13.53 6.84
N LEU A 32 -8.37 -13.10 6.07
CA LEU A 32 -7.23 -13.91 5.66
C LEU A 32 -6.41 -14.40 6.87
N ALA A 33 -6.18 -13.54 7.86
CA ALA A 33 -5.41 -13.89 9.05
C ALA A 33 -6.09 -14.98 9.90
N VAL A 34 -7.43 -14.99 9.93
CA VAL A 34 -8.21 -15.96 10.71
C VAL A 34 -8.37 -17.30 9.99
N LEU A 35 -8.71 -17.28 8.70
CA LEU A 35 -9.04 -18.50 7.95
C LEU A 35 -7.81 -19.21 7.37
N THR A 36 -6.67 -18.53 7.26
CA THR A 36 -5.49 -19.16 6.68
C THR A 36 -4.60 -19.80 7.73
N PRO A 37 -4.24 -21.10 7.55
CA PRO A 37 -3.28 -21.78 8.43
C PRO A 37 -1.96 -21.01 8.54
N LYS A 38 -1.33 -21.03 9.73
CA LYS A 38 -0.06 -20.28 9.99
C LYS A 38 1.02 -20.53 8.94
N ALA A 39 1.18 -21.79 8.51
CA ALA A 39 2.18 -22.19 7.52
C ALA A 39 1.94 -21.59 6.12
N LEU A 40 0.70 -21.29 5.75
CA LEU A 40 0.31 -20.76 4.44
C LEU A 40 -0.04 -19.27 4.46
N ARG A 41 -0.11 -18.67 5.64
CA ARG A 41 -0.54 -17.27 5.81
C ARG A 41 0.29 -16.30 4.99
N GLY A 42 1.61 -16.43 5.00
CA GLY A 42 2.49 -15.58 4.19
C GLY A 42 2.20 -15.68 2.69
N ARG A 43 1.93 -16.90 2.19
CA ARG A 43 1.56 -17.10 0.77
C ARG A 43 0.20 -16.50 0.45
N ALA A 44 -0.79 -16.65 1.33
CA ALA A 44 -2.13 -16.08 1.13
C ALA A 44 -2.08 -14.56 1.05
N PHE A 45 -1.35 -13.90 1.95
CA PHE A 45 -1.14 -12.45 1.90
C PHE A 45 -0.38 -12.00 0.66
N ALA A 46 0.66 -12.75 0.24
CA ALA A 46 1.40 -12.45 -0.97
C ALA A 46 0.53 -12.55 -2.23
N VAL A 47 -0.30 -13.57 -2.34
CA VAL A 47 -1.26 -13.74 -3.45
C VAL A 47 -2.30 -12.62 -3.44
N SER A 48 -2.86 -12.29 -2.27
CA SER A 48 -3.80 -11.17 -2.10
C SER A 48 -3.16 -9.85 -2.57
N ALA A 49 -1.94 -9.56 -2.13
CA ALA A 49 -1.21 -8.36 -2.54
C ALA A 49 -0.93 -8.34 -4.05
N ALA A 50 -0.54 -9.47 -4.65
CA ALA A 50 -0.31 -9.57 -6.09
C ALA A 50 -1.58 -9.26 -6.89
N ILE A 51 -2.74 -9.80 -6.47
CA ILE A 51 -4.04 -9.52 -7.09
C ILE A 51 -4.39 -8.03 -6.94
N GLN A 52 -4.19 -7.44 -5.77
CA GLN A 52 -4.41 -6.00 -5.54
C GLN A 52 -3.55 -5.14 -6.47
N PHE A 53 -2.26 -5.43 -6.56
CA PHE A 53 -1.34 -4.68 -7.43
C PHE A 53 -1.62 -4.87 -8.92
N LEU A 54 -2.20 -5.99 -9.34
CA LEU A 54 -2.60 -6.22 -10.74
C LEU A 54 -3.69 -5.24 -11.20
N SER A 55 -4.50 -4.71 -10.28
CA SER A 55 -5.50 -3.68 -10.58
C SER A 55 -4.87 -2.39 -11.12
N VAL A 56 -3.64 -2.06 -10.71
CA VAL A 56 -2.95 -0.80 -11.09
C VAL A 56 -2.68 -0.73 -12.59
N PRO A 57 -1.99 -1.70 -13.24
CA PRO A 57 -1.81 -1.66 -14.70
C PRO A 57 -3.13 -1.77 -15.46
N LEU A 58 -4.09 -2.57 -14.99
CA LEU A 58 -5.40 -2.67 -15.65
C LEU A 58 -6.10 -1.32 -15.70
N LEU A 59 -6.21 -0.62 -14.56
CA LEU A 59 -6.81 0.71 -14.49
C LEU A 59 -6.01 1.75 -15.28
N SER A 60 -4.68 1.64 -15.32
CA SER A 60 -3.82 2.55 -16.09
C SER A 60 -4.06 2.41 -17.60
N VAL A 61 -4.19 1.17 -18.10
CA VAL A 61 -4.53 0.92 -19.52
C VAL A 61 -5.91 1.47 -19.85
N LEU A 62 -6.90 1.23 -18.98
CA LEU A 62 -8.26 1.76 -19.17
C LEU A 62 -8.26 3.30 -19.13
N ALA A 63 -7.51 3.91 -18.22
CA ALA A 63 -7.36 5.36 -18.15
C ALA A 63 -6.76 5.93 -19.45
N TRP A 64 -5.68 5.30 -19.92
CA TRP A 64 -5.03 5.72 -21.17
C TRP A 64 -5.95 5.65 -22.38
N ARG A 65 -6.81 4.64 -22.45
CA ARG A 65 -7.74 4.45 -23.57
C ARG A 65 -9.00 5.32 -23.47
N LEU A 66 -9.54 5.48 -22.28
CA LEU A 66 -10.86 6.09 -22.07
C LEU A 66 -10.79 7.59 -21.81
N ILE A 67 -9.84 8.07 -21.00
CA ILE A 67 -9.82 9.48 -20.54
C ILE A 67 -9.68 10.50 -21.69
N PRO A 68 -8.84 10.27 -22.72
CA PRO A 68 -8.67 11.27 -23.77
C PRO A 68 -9.88 11.48 -24.66
N GLY A 69 -10.87 10.58 -24.60
CA GLY A 69 -12.04 10.57 -25.50
C GLY A 69 -13.39 10.69 -24.80
N ARG A 70 -14.41 10.85 -25.64
CA ARG A 70 -15.81 10.70 -25.25
C ARG A 70 -16.36 9.41 -25.85
N HIS A 71 -16.97 8.58 -25.02
CA HIS A 71 -17.50 7.28 -25.43
C HIS A 71 -19.00 7.25 -25.14
N PHE A 72 -19.83 6.97 -26.14
CA PHE A 72 -21.29 6.98 -26.03
C PHE A 72 -21.85 8.32 -25.49
N GLY A 73 -21.24 9.46 -25.88
CA GLY A 73 -21.65 10.78 -25.42
C GLY A 73 -21.22 11.16 -23.99
N ILE A 74 -20.53 10.27 -23.29
CA ILE A 74 -20.07 10.43 -21.90
C ILE A 74 -18.56 10.60 -21.89
N ASP A 75 -18.04 11.50 -21.04
CA ASP A 75 -16.59 11.72 -20.87
C ASP A 75 -15.91 10.45 -20.32
N GLY A 76 -14.77 10.09 -20.86
CA GLY A 76 -14.07 8.84 -20.58
C GLY A 76 -13.73 8.61 -19.10
N TRP A 77 -13.44 9.66 -18.33
CA TRP A 77 -13.19 9.55 -16.89
C TRP A 77 -14.40 9.05 -16.08
N ARG A 78 -15.63 9.31 -16.58
CA ARG A 78 -16.87 8.85 -15.92
C ARG A 78 -17.02 7.34 -16.01
N TRP A 79 -16.58 6.74 -17.10
CA TRP A 79 -16.52 5.28 -17.25
C TRP A 79 -15.58 4.65 -16.22
N LEU A 80 -14.39 5.24 -16.03
CA LEU A 80 -13.48 4.79 -14.99
C LEU A 80 -14.06 4.92 -13.57
N ALA A 81 -14.83 5.95 -13.31
CA ALA A 81 -15.50 6.14 -12.03
C ALA A 81 -16.64 5.14 -11.76
N LEU A 82 -17.21 4.50 -12.81
CA LEU A 82 -18.23 3.44 -12.68
C LEU A 82 -17.62 2.07 -12.33
N LEU A 83 -16.42 1.77 -12.81
CA LEU A 83 -15.77 0.46 -12.62
C LEU A 83 -15.65 0.03 -11.14
N PRO A 84 -15.20 0.87 -10.20
CA PRO A 84 -15.19 0.50 -8.79
C PRO A 84 -16.57 0.18 -8.22
N GLY A 85 -17.63 0.84 -8.72
CA GLY A 85 -19.00 0.56 -8.32
C GLY A 85 -19.46 -0.84 -8.77
N ILE A 86 -19.13 -1.22 -10.01
CA ILE A 86 -19.43 -2.55 -10.55
C ILE A 86 -18.64 -3.62 -9.78
N ALA A 87 -17.35 -3.37 -9.53
CA ALA A 87 -16.52 -4.26 -8.76
C ALA A 87 -17.02 -4.44 -7.33
N ALA A 88 -17.48 -3.34 -6.68
CA ALA A 88 -18.06 -3.39 -5.34
C ALA A 88 -19.36 -4.20 -5.29
N ALA A 89 -20.24 -4.09 -6.31
CA ALA A 89 -21.44 -4.90 -6.41
C ALA A 89 -21.12 -6.39 -6.55
N GLY A 90 -20.10 -6.73 -7.36
CA GLY A 90 -19.58 -8.10 -7.49
C GLY A 90 -19.00 -8.62 -6.18
N ALA A 91 -18.17 -7.84 -5.52
CA ALA A 91 -17.58 -8.19 -4.22
C ALA A 91 -18.67 -8.40 -3.15
N TRP A 92 -19.69 -7.54 -3.11
CA TRP A 92 -20.83 -7.70 -2.20
C TRP A 92 -21.59 -9.00 -2.44
N SER A 93 -21.80 -9.37 -3.71
CA SER A 93 -22.48 -10.63 -4.07
C SER A 93 -21.70 -11.86 -3.61
N ILE A 94 -20.36 -11.83 -3.75
CA ILE A 94 -19.47 -12.91 -3.27
C ILE A 94 -19.49 -12.99 -1.74
N ARG A 95 -19.41 -11.85 -1.07
CA ARG A 95 -19.39 -11.78 0.40
C ARG A 95 -20.62 -12.34 1.08
N ARG A 96 -21.77 -12.20 0.47
CA ARG A 96 -23.03 -12.78 1.02
C ARG A 96 -22.95 -14.28 1.25
N ASN A 97 -22.07 -14.96 0.53
CA ASN A 97 -21.90 -16.41 0.59
C ASN A 97 -20.68 -16.85 1.42
N LEU A 98 -19.91 -15.89 1.96
CA LEU A 98 -18.76 -16.22 2.81
C LEU A 98 -19.25 -16.50 4.24
N PRO A 99 -18.72 -17.55 4.89
CA PRO A 99 -19.03 -17.85 6.28
C PRO A 99 -18.47 -16.77 7.20
N GLU A 100 -19.10 -16.54 8.35
CA GLU A 100 -18.59 -15.66 9.38
C GLU A 100 -17.32 -16.27 10.01
N SER A 101 -16.48 -15.42 10.58
CA SER A 101 -15.24 -15.86 11.23
C SER A 101 -15.54 -16.77 12.43
N PRO A 102 -15.07 -18.04 12.47
CA PRO A 102 -15.26 -18.93 13.63
C PRO A 102 -14.73 -18.33 14.92
N ARG A 103 -13.62 -17.63 14.87
CA ARG A 103 -13.03 -16.94 16.04
C ARG A 103 -13.94 -15.84 16.58
N TRP A 104 -14.49 -15.03 15.69
CA TRP A 104 -15.42 -13.97 16.06
C TRP A 104 -16.69 -14.54 16.68
N LEU A 105 -17.27 -15.60 16.08
CA LEU A 105 -18.44 -16.29 16.60
C LEU A 105 -18.18 -16.85 18.01
N ALA A 106 -17.03 -17.48 18.23
CA ALA A 106 -16.66 -18.03 19.54
C ALA A 106 -16.51 -16.94 20.61
N GLU A 107 -15.92 -15.80 20.26
CA GLU A 107 -15.72 -14.66 21.18
C GLU A 107 -17.04 -13.93 21.51
N HIS A 108 -18.05 -13.99 20.62
CA HIS A 108 -19.35 -13.32 20.78
C HIS A 108 -20.48 -14.25 21.23
N GLY A 109 -20.14 -15.37 21.83
CA GLY A 109 -21.10 -16.27 22.50
C GLY A 109 -21.82 -17.29 21.60
N SER A 110 -21.43 -17.41 20.32
CA SER A 110 -22.00 -18.35 19.36
C SER A 110 -21.08 -19.56 19.14
N ALA A 111 -20.66 -20.22 20.21
CA ALA A 111 -19.70 -21.35 20.15
C ALA A 111 -20.17 -22.50 19.26
N SER A 112 -21.45 -22.89 19.34
CA SER A 112 -22.03 -23.97 18.52
C SER A 112 -22.01 -23.62 17.01
N GLU A 113 -22.19 -22.37 16.66
CA GLU A 113 -22.11 -21.92 15.27
C GLU A 113 -20.65 -21.83 14.80
N ALA A 114 -19.72 -21.42 15.67
CA ALA A 114 -18.29 -21.46 15.40
C ALA A 114 -17.81 -22.88 15.08
N ASP A 115 -18.25 -23.87 15.88
CA ASP A 115 -17.92 -25.28 15.65
C ASP A 115 -18.50 -25.78 14.32
N ARG A 116 -19.73 -25.44 14.01
CA ARG A 116 -20.39 -25.81 12.76
C ARG A 116 -19.65 -25.24 11.54
N VAL A 117 -19.28 -23.96 11.58
CA VAL A 117 -18.53 -23.30 10.49
C VAL A 117 -17.15 -23.92 10.35
N THR A 118 -16.45 -24.18 11.46
CA THR A 118 -15.14 -24.83 11.46
C THR A 118 -15.24 -26.21 10.82
N ALA A 119 -16.16 -27.06 11.27
CA ALA A 119 -16.37 -28.39 10.73
C ALA A 119 -16.70 -28.40 9.23
N ALA A 120 -17.49 -27.42 8.76
CA ALA A 120 -17.78 -27.27 7.33
C ALA A 120 -16.55 -26.90 6.50
N ILE A 121 -15.70 -26.00 7.02
CA ILE A 121 -14.44 -25.63 6.37
C ILE A 121 -13.48 -26.83 6.34
N GLU A 122 -13.32 -27.54 7.45
CA GLU A 122 -12.47 -28.73 7.58
C GLU A 122 -12.89 -29.84 6.62
N ALA A 123 -14.20 -30.14 6.56
CA ALA A 123 -14.76 -31.14 5.66
C ALA A 123 -14.49 -30.80 4.19
N ARG A 124 -14.61 -29.51 3.83
CA ARG A 124 -14.33 -29.05 2.48
C ARG A 124 -12.84 -29.17 2.14
N VAL A 125 -11.95 -28.75 3.04
CA VAL A 125 -10.50 -28.87 2.85
C VAL A 125 -10.08 -30.34 2.74
N ALA A 126 -10.61 -31.23 3.58
CA ALA A 126 -10.35 -32.66 3.51
C ALA A 126 -10.80 -33.26 2.17
N ALA A 127 -11.98 -32.86 1.68
CA ALA A 127 -12.50 -33.31 0.38
C ALA A 127 -11.64 -32.82 -0.80
N GLU A 128 -11.20 -31.56 -0.78
CA GLU A 128 -10.38 -30.95 -1.84
C GLU A 128 -8.93 -31.47 -1.84
N THR A 129 -8.35 -31.76 -0.68
CA THR A 129 -6.95 -32.18 -0.55
C THR A 129 -6.78 -33.72 -0.63
N GLY A 130 -7.85 -34.47 -0.38
CA GLY A 130 -7.80 -35.94 -0.27
C GLY A 130 -6.91 -36.46 0.87
N ARG A 131 -6.58 -35.63 1.84
CA ARG A 131 -5.69 -35.95 2.98
C ARG A 131 -6.37 -35.66 4.31
N PRO A 132 -6.12 -36.48 5.35
CA PRO A 132 -6.59 -36.17 6.68
C PRO A 132 -5.96 -34.86 7.19
N LEU A 133 -6.76 -34.07 7.88
CA LEU A 133 -6.27 -32.82 8.45
C LEU A 133 -5.29 -33.09 9.59
N PRO A 134 -4.24 -32.29 9.76
CA PRO A 134 -3.33 -32.40 10.89
C PRO A 134 -4.09 -32.13 12.20
N LEU A 135 -3.68 -32.81 13.25
CA LEU A 135 -4.26 -32.62 14.60
C LEU A 135 -4.13 -31.14 15.03
N PRO A 136 -5.16 -30.58 15.68
CA PRO A 136 -5.13 -29.20 16.14
C PRO A 136 -3.99 -28.97 17.13
N GLN A 137 -3.12 -28.01 16.81
CA GLN A 137 -2.04 -27.59 17.73
C GLN A 137 -2.63 -26.65 18.78
N ARG A 138 -2.49 -27.00 20.04
CA ARG A 138 -2.89 -26.14 21.15
C ARG A 138 -1.99 -24.92 21.17
N GLU A 139 -2.54 -23.75 20.87
CA GLU A 139 -1.80 -22.50 21.04
C GLU A 139 -1.61 -22.20 22.54
N PRO A 140 -0.42 -21.79 22.97
CA PRO A 140 -0.27 -21.28 24.32
C PRO A 140 -1.24 -20.10 24.50
N PRO A 141 -1.86 -19.97 25.68
CA PRO A 141 -2.77 -18.87 25.96
C PRO A 141 -2.05 -17.54 25.68
N SER A 142 -2.69 -16.69 24.88
CA SER A 142 -2.16 -15.34 24.60
C SER A 142 -1.91 -14.66 25.96
N PRO A 143 -0.74 -14.02 26.17
CA PRO A 143 -0.48 -13.29 27.39
C PRO A 143 -1.64 -12.32 27.63
N ARG A 144 -2.31 -12.43 28.79
CA ARG A 144 -3.35 -11.49 29.19
C ARG A 144 -2.70 -10.11 29.17
N LEU A 145 -3.25 -9.21 28.39
CA LEU A 145 -2.82 -7.83 28.29
C LEU A 145 -2.94 -7.18 29.68
N GLY A 146 -1.84 -7.13 30.43
CA GLY A 146 -1.64 -6.10 31.42
C GLY A 146 -1.72 -4.72 30.75
N THR A 147 -1.75 -3.65 31.49
CA THR A 147 -1.76 -2.29 30.95
C THR A 147 -0.66 -2.12 29.90
N ALA A 148 -1.05 -2.03 28.63
CA ALA A 148 -0.10 -1.94 27.52
C ALA A 148 0.77 -0.68 27.68
N PRO A 149 2.09 -0.78 27.64
CA PRO A 149 2.98 0.37 27.84
C PRO A 149 2.70 1.48 26.82
N SER A 150 2.93 2.73 27.23
CA SER A 150 2.78 3.88 26.33
C SER A 150 3.78 3.80 25.17
N LEU A 151 3.32 4.12 23.95
CA LEU A 151 4.17 4.22 22.75
C LEU A 151 5.26 5.29 22.88
N PHE A 152 5.05 6.26 23.76
CA PHE A 152 6.00 7.34 24.07
C PHE A 152 6.85 7.08 25.32
N ALA A 153 6.74 5.90 25.92
CA ALA A 153 7.66 5.50 26.99
C ALA A 153 9.11 5.56 26.46
N ARG A 154 10.06 5.78 27.36
CA ARG A 154 11.49 6.01 27.03
C ARG A 154 12.07 4.90 26.14
N SER A 155 11.64 3.66 26.33
CA SER A 155 12.06 2.49 25.53
C SER A 155 11.55 2.51 24.08
N TRP A 156 10.35 3.08 23.82
CA TRP A 156 9.71 3.02 22.50
C TRP A 156 9.70 4.36 21.77
N ARG A 157 9.88 5.49 22.50
CA ARG A 157 9.76 6.84 21.94
C ARG A 157 10.59 7.06 20.69
N ARG A 158 11.87 6.64 20.70
CA ARG A 158 12.74 6.82 19.53
C ARG A 158 12.19 6.09 18.30
N ARG A 159 11.73 4.84 18.45
CA ARG A 159 11.19 4.03 17.34
C ARG A 159 9.90 4.62 16.82
N THR A 160 9.00 5.02 17.72
CA THR A 160 7.73 5.65 17.37
C THR A 160 7.95 6.95 16.60
N LEU A 161 8.78 7.86 17.11
CA LEU A 161 9.08 9.13 16.43
C LEU A 161 9.77 8.93 15.08
N THR A 162 10.73 8.01 14.99
CA THR A 162 11.40 7.68 13.72
C THR A 162 10.39 7.21 12.67
N LEU A 163 9.46 6.32 13.03
CA LEU A 163 8.45 5.84 12.11
C LEU A 163 7.39 6.90 11.76
N MET A 164 7.01 7.77 12.70
CA MET A 164 6.11 8.90 12.41
C MET A 164 6.70 9.82 11.33
N VAL A 165 7.97 10.25 11.53
CA VAL A 165 8.67 11.10 10.55
C VAL A 165 8.86 10.35 9.22
N PHE A 166 9.25 9.07 9.28
CA PHE A 166 9.34 8.21 8.10
C PHE A 166 8.03 8.20 7.30
N HIS A 167 6.89 7.95 7.95
CA HIS A 167 5.60 7.87 7.26
C HIS A 167 5.15 9.21 6.67
N LEU A 168 5.46 10.33 7.32
CA LEU A 168 5.20 11.66 6.76
C LEU A 168 5.98 11.89 5.47
N LEU A 169 7.28 11.64 5.49
CA LEU A 169 8.18 11.93 4.38
C LEU A 169 8.02 10.93 3.21
N GLN A 170 8.00 9.63 3.50
CA GLN A 170 7.91 8.60 2.47
C GLN A 170 6.61 8.68 1.69
N THR A 171 5.51 9.03 2.37
CA THR A 171 4.20 9.11 1.73
C THR A 171 4.12 10.30 0.76
N LEU A 172 4.69 11.44 1.14
CA LEU A 172 4.84 12.59 0.23
C LEU A 172 5.64 12.18 -1.02
N GLY A 173 6.75 11.47 -0.84
CA GLY A 173 7.58 10.99 -1.94
C GLY A 173 6.85 9.99 -2.85
N TYR A 174 6.24 8.97 -2.27
CA TYR A 174 5.56 7.90 -2.99
C TYR A 174 4.32 8.39 -3.74
N TYR A 175 3.35 8.97 -3.04
CA TYR A 175 2.11 9.45 -3.68
C TYR A 175 2.31 10.71 -4.51
N GLY A 176 3.29 11.53 -4.14
CA GLY A 176 3.69 12.68 -4.94
C GLY A 176 4.16 12.28 -6.33
N PHE A 177 4.96 11.22 -6.43
CA PHE A 177 5.37 10.69 -7.72
C PHE A 177 4.22 9.96 -8.43
N ALA A 178 3.63 8.96 -7.79
CA ALA A 178 2.68 8.05 -8.43
C ALA A 178 1.40 8.76 -8.93
N ASN A 179 0.85 9.68 -8.13
CA ASN A 179 -0.44 10.31 -8.45
C ASN A 179 -0.30 11.58 -9.29
N TRP A 180 0.83 12.28 -9.19
CA TRP A 180 1.01 13.57 -9.87
C TRP A 180 1.79 13.49 -11.17
N LEU A 181 2.46 12.38 -11.45
CA LEU A 181 3.28 12.23 -12.65
C LEU A 181 2.55 12.64 -13.94
N PRO A 182 1.32 12.19 -14.25
CA PRO A 182 0.62 12.62 -15.45
C PRO A 182 0.41 14.14 -15.51
N THR A 183 0.04 14.76 -14.38
CA THR A 183 -0.16 16.19 -14.27
C THR A 183 1.15 16.97 -14.47
N LEU A 184 2.25 16.49 -13.88
CA LEU A 184 3.58 17.10 -14.02
C LEU A 184 4.07 17.04 -15.47
N LEU A 185 3.80 15.95 -16.17
CA LEU A 185 4.15 15.81 -17.59
C LEU A 185 3.34 16.74 -18.49
N VAL A 186 2.04 16.87 -18.21
CA VAL A 186 1.18 17.82 -18.92
C VAL A 186 1.64 19.26 -18.66
N ALA A 187 2.03 19.60 -17.43
CA ALA A 187 2.60 20.90 -17.10
C ALA A 187 3.93 21.21 -17.82
N GLN A 188 4.66 20.18 -18.25
CA GLN A 188 5.85 20.28 -19.10
C GLN A 188 5.54 20.30 -20.61
N GLY A 189 4.27 20.38 -21.01
CA GLY A 189 3.85 20.42 -22.41
C GLY A 189 3.69 19.06 -23.10
N ILE A 190 3.79 17.94 -22.34
CA ILE A 190 3.56 16.60 -22.89
C ILE A 190 2.05 16.36 -23.00
N GLY A 191 1.58 15.98 -24.19
CA GLY A 191 0.15 15.72 -24.41
C GLY A 191 -0.42 14.66 -23.46
N LEU A 192 -1.68 14.83 -23.05
CA LEU A 192 -2.37 14.00 -22.06
C LEU A 192 -2.29 12.50 -22.39
N SER A 193 -2.55 12.10 -23.63
CA SER A 193 -2.51 10.69 -24.05
C SER A 193 -1.12 10.08 -23.85
N ARG A 194 -0.07 10.81 -24.23
CA ARG A 194 1.33 10.36 -24.05
C ARG A 194 1.69 10.29 -22.56
N SER A 195 1.27 11.24 -21.75
CA SER A 195 1.46 11.29 -20.31
C SER A 195 0.81 10.09 -19.61
N LEU A 196 -0.42 9.73 -19.97
CA LEU A 196 -1.10 8.55 -19.47
C LEU A 196 -0.44 7.25 -19.94
N GLY A 197 0.09 7.22 -21.16
CA GLY A 197 0.87 6.09 -21.69
C GLY A 197 2.13 5.79 -20.86
N TYR A 198 2.85 6.82 -20.39
CA TYR A 198 3.94 6.64 -19.43
C TYR A 198 3.45 6.00 -18.11
N GLY A 199 2.29 6.45 -17.64
CA GLY A 199 1.65 5.87 -16.45
C GLY A 199 1.40 4.37 -16.59
N VAL A 200 1.00 3.88 -17.77
CA VAL A 200 0.84 2.44 -18.04
C VAL A 200 2.16 1.69 -17.89
N ALA A 201 3.25 2.20 -18.46
CA ALA A 201 4.56 1.57 -18.35
C ALA A 201 5.03 1.46 -16.89
N LEU A 202 4.89 2.54 -16.13
CA LEU A 202 5.26 2.56 -14.71
C LEU A 202 4.36 1.68 -13.84
N ALA A 203 3.10 1.54 -14.21
CA ALA A 203 2.14 0.71 -13.49
C ALA A 203 2.47 -0.80 -13.51
N LEU A 204 3.36 -1.23 -14.41
CA LEU A 204 3.87 -2.61 -14.44
C LEU A 204 4.89 -2.91 -13.32
N VAL A 205 5.49 -1.90 -12.73
CA VAL A 205 6.52 -2.07 -11.70
C VAL A 205 5.96 -2.65 -10.39
N PRO A 206 4.86 -2.15 -9.80
CA PRO A 206 4.33 -2.66 -8.54
C PRO A 206 4.00 -4.15 -8.51
N PRO A 207 3.40 -4.78 -9.53
CA PRO A 207 3.17 -6.23 -9.51
C PRO A 207 4.45 -7.06 -9.68
N VAL A 208 5.50 -6.52 -10.32
CA VAL A 208 6.79 -7.22 -10.51
C VAL A 208 7.71 -7.05 -9.29
N ALA A 209 7.67 -5.91 -8.64
CA ALA A 209 8.54 -5.59 -7.52
C ALA A 209 8.53 -6.62 -6.36
N PRO A 210 7.38 -7.19 -5.93
CA PRO A 210 7.36 -8.23 -4.90
C PRO A 210 8.15 -9.48 -5.29
N LEU A 211 8.13 -9.87 -6.56
CA LEU A 211 8.88 -11.04 -7.05
C LEU A 211 10.39 -10.81 -6.96
N VAL A 212 10.85 -9.61 -7.33
CA VAL A 212 12.25 -9.21 -7.18
C VAL A 212 12.63 -9.09 -5.71
N PHE A 213 11.72 -8.55 -4.87
CA PHE A 213 11.94 -8.42 -3.44
C PHE A 213 12.17 -9.76 -2.75
N LEU A 214 11.47 -10.83 -3.14
CA LEU A 214 11.66 -12.17 -2.60
C LEU A 214 13.10 -12.67 -2.73
N LEU A 215 13.83 -12.27 -3.78
CA LEU A 215 15.22 -12.67 -4.01
C LEU A 215 16.21 -12.02 -3.03
N VAL A 216 15.87 -10.86 -2.49
CA VAL A 216 16.76 -10.02 -1.66
C VAL A 216 16.30 -9.89 -0.21
N ALA A 217 15.03 -10.14 0.09
CA ALA A 217 14.40 -9.89 1.39
C ALA A 217 15.09 -10.60 2.56
N ASP A 218 15.55 -11.85 2.35
CA ASP A 218 16.19 -12.64 3.41
C ASP A 218 17.71 -12.44 3.46
N ARG A 219 18.30 -11.82 2.44
CA ARG A 219 19.76 -11.64 2.31
C ARG A 219 20.25 -10.32 2.86
N VAL A 220 19.42 -9.28 2.80
CA VAL A 220 19.78 -7.92 3.16
C VAL A 220 18.99 -7.46 4.38
N GLU A 221 19.63 -6.69 5.26
CA GLU A 221 18.98 -6.01 6.39
C GLU A 221 17.86 -5.09 5.89
N ARG A 222 16.66 -5.22 6.45
CA ARG A 222 15.46 -4.44 6.01
C ARG A 222 15.67 -2.93 6.05
N LYS A 223 16.40 -2.45 7.06
CA LYS A 223 16.79 -1.06 7.16
C LYS A 223 17.48 -0.55 5.90
N TRP A 224 18.45 -1.32 5.38
CA TRP A 224 19.23 -0.92 4.20
C TRP A 224 18.44 -1.08 2.90
N LEU A 225 17.48 -2.00 2.84
CA LEU A 225 16.54 -2.08 1.71
C LEU A 225 15.63 -0.85 1.64
N ILE A 226 15.18 -0.33 2.80
CA ILE A 226 14.42 0.93 2.86
C ILE A 226 15.29 2.09 2.37
N VAL A 227 16.52 2.21 2.90
CA VAL A 227 17.44 3.29 2.57
C VAL A 227 17.82 3.26 1.08
N SER A 228 18.20 2.10 0.55
CA SER A 228 18.56 1.97 -0.87
C SER A 228 17.37 2.27 -1.79
N GLY A 229 16.18 1.77 -1.46
CA GLY A 229 14.97 2.06 -2.23
C GLY A 229 14.64 3.56 -2.25
N ALA A 230 14.69 4.22 -1.09
CA ALA A 230 14.44 5.66 -0.98
C ALA A 230 15.48 6.48 -1.72
N LEU A 231 16.78 6.13 -1.61
CA LEU A 231 17.86 6.81 -2.35
C LEU A 231 17.76 6.60 -3.85
N THR A 232 17.46 5.38 -4.30
CA THR A 232 17.22 5.11 -5.71
C THR A 232 16.11 6.02 -6.25
N ALA A 233 14.97 6.05 -5.56
CA ALA A 233 13.85 6.89 -5.98
C ALA A 233 14.20 8.39 -5.92
N ALA A 234 14.99 8.85 -4.94
CA ALA A 234 15.42 10.24 -4.83
C ALA A 234 16.37 10.64 -5.97
N VAL A 235 17.40 9.85 -6.24
CA VAL A 235 18.43 10.14 -7.26
C VAL A 235 17.81 10.16 -8.67
N PHE A 236 17.05 9.11 -9.02
CA PHE A 236 16.38 9.06 -10.32
C PHE A 236 15.23 10.09 -10.41
N GLY A 237 14.56 10.41 -9.31
CA GLY A 237 13.57 11.49 -9.24
C GLY A 237 14.19 12.87 -9.52
N LEU A 238 15.39 13.15 -9.00
CA LEU A 238 16.15 14.36 -9.38
C LEU A 238 16.53 14.35 -10.86
N GLY A 239 16.90 13.18 -11.41
CA GLY A 239 17.19 13.06 -12.84
C GLY A 239 16.02 13.49 -13.73
N MET A 240 14.78 13.31 -13.27
CA MET A 240 13.59 13.74 -14.02
C MET A 240 13.46 15.26 -14.15
N THR A 241 14.10 16.05 -13.28
CA THR A 241 14.11 17.53 -13.40
C THR A 241 14.81 18.00 -14.66
N GLN A 242 15.77 17.26 -15.17
CA GLN A 242 16.56 17.56 -16.37
C GLN A 242 15.91 17.01 -17.65
N MET A 243 14.87 16.19 -17.52
CA MET A 243 14.18 15.57 -18.65
C MET A 243 12.99 16.41 -19.09
N THR A 244 13.28 17.48 -19.82
CA THR A 244 12.25 18.27 -20.51
C THR A 244 11.81 17.57 -21.80
N GLY A 245 10.70 18.00 -22.41
CA GLY A 245 9.98 17.35 -23.52
C GLY A 245 10.75 16.87 -24.76
N THR A 246 12.06 17.07 -24.81
CA THR A 246 12.98 16.61 -25.87
C THR A 246 13.70 15.30 -25.52
N SER A 247 13.58 14.80 -24.27
CA SER A 247 14.25 13.57 -23.85
C SER A 247 13.66 12.35 -24.53
N SER A 248 14.52 11.35 -24.80
CA SER A 248 14.08 10.07 -25.36
C SER A 248 12.98 9.43 -24.50
N LEU A 249 11.90 9.00 -25.12
CA LEU A 249 10.79 8.25 -24.51
C LEU A 249 11.31 7.07 -23.66
N VAL A 250 12.29 6.34 -24.21
CA VAL A 250 12.88 5.17 -23.55
C VAL A 250 13.61 5.59 -22.27
N LEU A 251 14.43 6.64 -22.33
CA LEU A 251 15.19 7.12 -21.18
C LEU A 251 14.26 7.63 -20.08
N PHE A 252 13.24 8.42 -20.41
CA PHE A 252 12.25 8.92 -19.46
C PHE A 252 11.53 7.75 -18.74
N THR A 253 11.07 6.77 -19.54
CA THR A 253 10.38 5.58 -18.99
C THR A 253 11.32 4.78 -18.09
N ALA A 254 12.56 4.55 -18.48
CA ALA A 254 13.54 3.82 -17.70
C ALA A 254 13.84 4.49 -16.35
N VAL A 255 14.03 5.81 -16.35
CA VAL A 255 14.23 6.59 -15.12
C VAL A 255 12.98 6.56 -14.23
N GLY A 256 11.79 6.71 -14.80
CA GLY A 256 10.53 6.58 -14.08
C GLY A 256 10.33 5.20 -13.47
N MET A 257 10.68 4.14 -14.21
CA MET A 257 10.66 2.76 -13.69
C MET A 257 11.66 2.56 -12.53
N ALA A 258 12.82 3.19 -12.58
CA ALA A 258 13.78 3.17 -11.48
C ALA A 258 13.22 3.86 -10.22
N VAL A 259 12.54 5.01 -10.38
CA VAL A 259 11.83 5.69 -9.28
C VAL A 259 10.73 4.78 -8.70
N ALA A 260 9.88 4.21 -9.55
CA ALA A 260 8.81 3.31 -9.13
C ALA A 260 9.35 2.03 -8.46
N GLY A 261 10.46 1.47 -8.97
CA GLY A 261 11.16 0.32 -8.40
C GLY A 261 11.73 0.61 -7.02
N GLY A 262 12.42 1.74 -6.87
CA GLY A 262 12.92 2.21 -5.58
C GLY A 262 11.83 2.41 -4.55
N ASN A 263 10.74 3.07 -4.93
CA ASN A 263 9.54 3.24 -4.09
C ASN A 263 8.91 1.91 -3.70
N SER A 264 8.81 0.95 -4.62
CA SER A 264 8.25 -0.37 -4.36
C SER A 264 9.14 -1.17 -3.40
N LEU A 265 10.47 -1.15 -3.60
CA LEU A 265 11.44 -1.78 -2.72
C LEU A 265 11.34 -1.22 -1.29
N MET A 266 11.33 0.10 -1.15
CA MET A 266 11.15 0.79 0.12
C MET A 266 9.83 0.37 0.78
N SER A 267 8.72 0.36 0.03
CA SER A 267 7.39 0.02 0.53
C SER A 267 7.32 -1.42 1.05
N LEU A 268 7.80 -2.39 0.29
CA LEU A 268 7.81 -3.79 0.71
C LEU A 268 8.67 -4.03 1.96
N ALA A 269 9.83 -3.37 2.02
CA ALA A 269 10.74 -3.51 3.15
C ALA A 269 10.18 -2.89 4.44
N TYR A 270 9.54 -1.71 4.37
CA TYR A 270 9.08 -1.04 5.60
C TYR A 270 7.87 -1.72 6.24
N HIS A 271 6.99 -2.36 5.48
CA HIS A 271 5.86 -3.09 6.04
C HIS A 271 6.32 -4.22 6.98
N ALA A 272 7.36 -4.96 6.59
CA ALA A 272 7.97 -5.94 7.46
C ALA A 272 8.74 -5.28 8.63
N TYR A 273 9.54 -4.26 8.33
CA TYR A 273 10.37 -3.55 9.30
C TYR A 273 9.58 -2.97 10.47
N GLN A 274 8.48 -2.26 10.19
CA GLN A 274 7.68 -1.63 11.24
C GLN A 274 7.03 -2.67 12.19
N SER A 275 6.67 -3.83 11.67
CA SER A 275 6.10 -4.91 12.49
C SER A 275 7.12 -5.57 13.41
N GLU A 276 8.40 -5.52 13.06
CA GLU A 276 9.51 -6.06 13.84
C GLU A 276 10.01 -5.13 14.94
N LEU A 277 9.68 -3.83 14.86
CA LEU A 277 10.16 -2.84 15.82
C LEU A 277 9.40 -2.84 17.14
N PHE A 278 8.25 -3.51 17.23
CA PHE A 278 7.41 -3.52 18.41
C PHE A 278 7.07 -4.95 18.85
N PRO A 279 7.08 -5.22 20.18
CA PRO A 279 6.68 -6.52 20.70
C PRO A 279 5.20 -6.79 20.41
N THR A 280 4.83 -8.06 20.39
CA THR A 280 3.49 -8.53 20.01
C THR A 280 2.36 -7.83 20.76
N VAL A 281 2.56 -7.55 22.06
CA VAL A 281 1.57 -6.92 22.95
C VAL A 281 1.13 -5.52 22.48
N ILE A 282 2.04 -4.70 21.94
CA ILE A 282 1.74 -3.32 21.49
C ILE A 282 1.81 -3.14 19.98
N ARG A 283 2.21 -4.19 19.24
CA ARG A 283 2.51 -4.12 17.79
C ARG A 283 1.37 -3.53 16.98
N ALA A 284 0.16 -4.08 17.10
CA ALA A 284 -0.98 -3.63 16.32
C ALA A 284 -1.31 -2.14 16.59
N ARG A 285 -1.30 -1.73 17.87
CA ARG A 285 -1.52 -0.34 18.28
C ARG A 285 -0.40 0.58 17.78
N ALA A 286 0.86 0.15 17.89
CA ALA A 286 2.01 0.94 17.47
C ALA A 286 2.04 1.13 15.95
N VAL A 287 1.90 0.04 15.19
CA VAL A 287 1.87 0.08 13.72
C VAL A 287 0.69 0.91 13.23
N GLY A 288 -0.51 0.72 13.76
CA GLY A 288 -1.69 1.51 13.41
C GLY A 288 -1.48 3.00 13.68
N PHE A 289 -0.92 3.34 14.84
CA PHE A 289 -0.63 4.73 15.21
C PHE A 289 0.39 5.38 14.27
N VAL A 290 1.56 4.77 14.05
CA VAL A 290 2.58 5.37 13.18
C VAL A 290 2.13 5.43 11.72
N TYR A 291 1.37 4.42 11.26
CA TYR A 291 0.84 4.37 9.90
C TYR A 291 -0.22 5.46 9.65
N SER A 292 -0.94 5.94 10.67
CA SER A 292 -1.91 7.02 10.52
C SER A 292 -1.26 8.32 10.00
N PHE A 293 0.03 8.55 10.31
CA PHE A 293 0.79 9.67 9.77
C PHE A 293 1.00 9.61 8.26
N SER A 294 0.99 8.41 7.67
CA SER A 294 0.98 8.28 6.21
C SER A 294 -0.32 8.82 5.60
N ARG A 295 -1.45 8.62 6.26
CA ARG A 295 -2.75 9.15 5.79
C ARG A 295 -2.83 10.66 5.93
N LEU A 296 -2.32 11.20 7.03
CA LEU A 296 -2.19 12.64 7.21
C LEU A 296 -1.30 13.26 6.12
N SER A 297 -0.13 12.66 5.88
CA SER A 297 0.78 13.11 4.81
C SER A 297 0.13 13.01 3.43
N ALA A 298 -0.59 11.93 3.11
CA ALA A 298 -1.28 11.79 1.84
C ALA A 298 -2.33 12.89 1.61
N ALA A 299 -3.06 13.27 2.67
CA ALA A 299 -4.03 14.37 2.60
C ALA A 299 -3.36 15.73 2.37
N LEU A 300 -2.25 16.00 3.08
CA LEU A 300 -1.54 17.28 3.00
C LEU A 300 -0.66 17.39 1.75
N SER A 301 -0.13 16.27 1.24
CA SER A 301 0.78 16.24 0.11
C SER A 301 0.19 16.86 -1.15
N SER A 302 -1.11 16.66 -1.40
CA SER A 302 -1.76 17.23 -2.57
C SER A 302 -1.74 18.77 -2.57
N TYR A 303 -1.96 19.38 -1.43
CA TYR A 303 -1.88 20.85 -1.28
C TYR A 303 -0.45 21.36 -1.43
N LEU A 304 0.50 20.69 -0.80
CA LEU A 304 1.92 21.06 -0.87
C LEU A 304 2.45 20.94 -2.30
N ILE A 305 2.10 19.86 -3.00
CA ILE A 305 2.51 19.66 -4.39
C ILE A 305 1.85 20.67 -5.32
N ALA A 306 0.56 20.95 -5.16
CA ALA A 306 -0.14 21.96 -5.96
C ALA A 306 0.47 23.36 -5.76
N TRP A 307 0.77 23.74 -4.52
CA TRP A 307 1.45 25.00 -4.19
C TRP A 307 2.85 25.07 -4.81
N THR A 308 3.65 24.00 -4.68
CA THR A 308 4.99 23.93 -5.27
C THR A 308 4.93 23.98 -6.78
N LEU A 309 3.97 23.30 -7.42
CA LEU A 309 3.76 23.33 -8.86
C LEU A 309 3.45 24.74 -9.37
N ALA A 310 2.59 25.47 -8.65
CA ALA A 310 2.21 26.83 -9.00
C ALA A 310 3.37 27.83 -8.89
N GLY A 311 4.25 27.70 -7.88
CA GLY A 311 5.34 28.62 -7.61
C GLY A 311 6.67 28.25 -8.30
N PHE A 312 6.97 26.96 -8.44
CA PHE A 312 8.29 26.46 -8.86
C PHE A 312 8.20 25.50 -10.08
N GLY A 313 7.02 25.29 -10.62
CA GLY A 313 6.81 24.40 -11.75
C GLY A 313 7.06 22.92 -11.43
N ALA A 314 7.05 22.08 -12.47
CA ALA A 314 7.23 20.63 -12.31
C ALA A 314 8.60 20.25 -11.75
N ALA A 315 9.66 20.97 -12.11
CA ALA A 315 11.00 20.74 -11.57
C ALA A 315 11.04 20.93 -10.04
N GLY A 316 10.39 21.97 -9.52
CA GLY A 316 10.26 22.20 -8.07
C GLY A 316 9.58 21.04 -7.35
N VAL A 317 8.55 20.46 -7.97
CA VAL A 317 7.86 19.28 -7.41
C VAL A 317 8.76 18.05 -7.38
N PHE A 318 9.51 17.77 -8.43
CA PHE A 318 10.46 16.66 -8.45
C PHE A 318 11.56 16.83 -7.38
N ILE A 319 12.05 18.06 -7.19
CA ILE A 319 13.03 18.37 -6.12
C ILE A 319 12.40 18.15 -4.73
N LEU A 320 11.17 18.59 -4.51
CA LEU A 320 10.45 18.37 -3.25
C LEU A 320 10.30 16.87 -2.95
N ILE A 321 9.86 16.08 -3.93
CA ILE A 321 9.67 14.62 -3.81
C ILE A 321 11.01 13.94 -3.51
N ALA A 322 12.05 14.26 -4.28
CA ALA A 322 13.37 13.69 -4.10
C ALA A 322 13.99 14.07 -2.75
N GLY A 323 13.81 15.31 -2.31
CA GLY A 323 14.24 15.79 -1.00
C GLY A 323 13.54 15.03 0.14
N ALA A 324 12.22 14.83 0.04
CA ALA A 324 11.47 14.04 1.01
C ALA A 324 11.96 12.59 1.10
N LEU A 325 12.26 11.96 -0.05
CA LEU A 325 12.80 10.60 -0.11
C LEU A 325 14.24 10.52 0.42
N ALA A 326 15.08 11.50 0.14
CA ALA A 326 16.43 11.60 0.70
C ALA A 326 16.38 11.76 2.22
N CYS A 327 15.50 12.62 2.74
CA CYS A 327 15.26 12.76 4.18
C CYS A 327 14.72 11.46 4.79
N THR A 328 13.84 10.74 4.09
CA THR A 328 13.36 9.41 4.50
C THR A 328 14.51 8.43 4.68
N ALA A 329 15.42 8.37 3.70
CA ALA A 329 16.62 7.54 3.76
C ALA A 329 17.51 7.94 4.94
N ALA A 330 17.77 9.22 5.13
CA ALA A 330 18.58 9.74 6.23
C ALA A 330 17.99 9.42 7.61
N VAL A 331 16.67 9.61 7.80
CA VAL A 331 15.97 9.30 9.05
C VAL A 331 16.09 7.81 9.41
N ILE A 332 15.88 6.92 8.46
CA ILE A 332 16.03 5.48 8.71
C ILE A 332 17.50 5.10 8.88
N ALA A 333 18.41 5.65 8.10
CA ALA A 333 19.84 5.36 8.21
C ALA A 333 20.42 5.77 9.58
N LEU A 334 20.03 6.92 10.10
CA LEU A 334 20.56 7.47 11.34
C LEU A 334 19.85 6.96 12.60
N PHE A 335 18.52 6.88 12.56
CA PHE A 335 17.69 6.62 13.73
C PHE A 335 17.03 5.24 13.74
N GLY A 336 16.90 4.57 12.60
CA GLY A 336 16.30 3.24 12.50
C GLY A 336 17.21 2.16 13.12
N PRO A 337 16.72 1.33 14.04
CA PRO A 337 17.46 0.19 14.56
C PRO A 337 17.59 -0.93 13.51
N ARG A 338 18.56 -1.83 13.71
CA ARG A 338 18.66 -3.09 12.93
C ARG A 338 17.67 -4.09 13.51
N THR A 339 17.06 -4.91 12.66
CA THR A 339 16.04 -5.89 13.08
C THR A 339 16.39 -7.34 12.74
N ARG A 340 17.37 -7.56 11.85
CA ARG A 340 17.76 -8.89 11.40
C ARG A 340 18.38 -9.71 12.52
N GLY A 341 17.86 -10.93 12.73
CA GLY A 341 18.41 -11.88 13.70
C GLY A 341 18.05 -11.61 15.15
N LEU A 342 17.19 -10.61 15.42
CA LEU A 342 16.66 -10.38 16.76
C LEU A 342 15.35 -11.17 16.95
N ALA A 343 15.24 -11.92 18.05
CA ALA A 343 13.96 -12.51 18.42
C ALA A 343 12.97 -11.37 18.75
N LEU A 344 11.73 -11.50 18.26
CA LEU A 344 10.69 -10.46 18.39
C LEU A 344 10.38 -10.06 19.85
N ASP A 345 10.76 -10.91 20.81
CA ASP A 345 10.53 -10.70 22.24
C ASP A 345 11.77 -10.14 22.98
N THR A 346 12.90 -9.98 22.30
CA THR A 346 14.16 -9.42 22.88
C THR A 346 14.40 -7.96 22.48
N ILE A 347 13.51 -7.39 21.68
CA ILE A 347 13.52 -6.00 21.25
C ILE A 347 12.60 -5.18 22.17
#